data_5c02e6487c1a49fd013385a8c185490a
#
_entry.id   5c02e6487c1a49fd013385a8c185490a
#
_cell.length_a   1.000
_cell.length_b   1.000
_cell.length_c   1.000
_cell.angle_alpha   90.00
_cell.angle_beta   90.00
_cell.angle_gamma   90.00
#
_symmetry.space_group_name_H-M   'P 1'
#
loop_
_entity.id
_entity.type
_entity.pdbx_description
1 polymer ?
#
loop_
_entity_poly.entity_id
_entity_poly.type
_entity_poly.pdbx_seq_one_letter_code
_entity_poly.pdbx_strand_id
1 'polypeptide(L)'
;MLTDTDRPIDRRAIPAAARESHWTAPDGHLVRRIDWAGGERGSIMFLPGRGDNYEKYLETLEEWHRASWRVTAADWRGQGGSGRLGRDATTGHVSDFRVWLDDLAALWREWTEATPGPHVLAAHSMGGHLVLRAVAEGMVRPDALVLSAPMLGMA
;
A
#
# COMPACT_ATOMS: atom_id res chain seq x y z
N MET A 1 5.88 -2.95 -33.72
CA MET A 1 4.76 -3.23 -32.77
C MET A 1 5.28 -2.91 -31.40
N LEU A 2 4.74 -1.86 -30.73
CA LEU A 2 5.19 -1.49 -29.39
C LEU A 2 4.84 -2.64 -28.45
N THR A 3 5.79 -3.05 -27.61
CA THR A 3 5.52 -3.98 -26.51
C THR A 3 4.63 -3.30 -25.48
N ASP A 4 3.95 -4.05 -24.63
CA ASP A 4 3.08 -3.48 -23.59
C ASP A 4 3.87 -2.57 -22.61
N THR A 5 5.16 -2.84 -22.48
CA THR A 5 6.11 -2.04 -21.68
C THR A 5 6.43 -0.67 -22.29
N ASP A 6 6.22 -0.48 -23.60
CA ASP A 6 6.54 0.77 -24.30
C ASP A 6 5.34 1.73 -24.36
N ARG A 7 4.16 1.30 -23.93
CA ARG A 7 2.96 2.16 -23.92
C ARG A 7 3.02 3.16 -22.78
N PRO A 8 2.66 4.43 -23.05
CA PRO A 8 2.50 5.42 -21.97
C PRO A 8 1.48 4.93 -20.92
N ILE A 9 1.78 5.15 -19.65
CA ILE A 9 0.88 4.82 -18.55
C ILE A 9 -0.24 5.87 -18.49
N ASP A 10 -1.50 5.44 -18.59
CA ASP A 10 -2.64 6.32 -18.37
C ASP A 10 -2.82 6.54 -16.86
N ARG A 11 -2.53 7.75 -16.40
CA ARG A 11 -2.64 8.16 -15.00
C ARG A 11 -4.08 8.25 -14.47
N ARG A 12 -5.08 8.09 -15.34
CA ARG A 12 -6.50 8.23 -15.02
C ARG A 12 -7.26 6.92 -15.04
N ALA A 13 -6.60 5.83 -15.41
CA ALA A 13 -7.22 4.52 -15.51
C ALA A 13 -6.43 3.49 -14.69
N ILE A 14 -7.14 2.53 -14.13
CA ILE A 14 -6.50 1.35 -13.52
C ILE A 14 -5.81 0.57 -14.63
N PRO A 15 -4.49 0.31 -14.51
CA PRO A 15 -3.76 -0.45 -15.51
C PRO A 15 -4.37 -1.84 -15.73
N ALA A 16 -4.35 -2.32 -16.98
CA ALA A 16 -4.97 -3.60 -17.35
C ALA A 16 -4.38 -4.80 -16.60
N ALA A 17 -3.11 -4.72 -16.20
CA ALA A 17 -2.43 -5.75 -15.43
C ALA A 17 -2.81 -5.75 -13.94
N ALA A 18 -3.43 -4.67 -13.45
CA ALA A 18 -3.82 -4.51 -12.06
C ALA A 18 -5.22 -5.06 -11.77
N ARG A 19 -5.42 -5.52 -10.54
CA ARG A 19 -6.74 -5.97 -10.05
C ARG A 19 -7.03 -5.35 -8.71
N GLU A 20 -8.17 -4.69 -8.62
CA GLU A 20 -8.68 -4.16 -7.36
C GLU A 20 -9.45 -5.24 -6.58
N SER A 21 -9.32 -5.22 -5.28
CA SER A 21 -10.01 -6.11 -4.35
C SER A 21 -10.12 -5.48 -2.97
N HIS A 22 -10.62 -6.23 -2.00
CA HIS A 22 -10.59 -5.85 -0.59
C HIS A 22 -9.91 -6.93 0.23
N TRP A 23 -9.09 -6.49 1.18
CA TRP A 23 -8.61 -7.31 2.26
C TRP A 23 -9.56 -7.13 3.46
N THR A 24 -9.91 -8.21 4.13
CA THR A 24 -10.72 -8.17 5.33
C THR A 24 -9.83 -8.22 6.55
N ALA A 25 -9.82 -7.15 7.33
CA ALA A 25 -9.08 -7.08 8.59
C ALA A 25 -9.67 -8.05 9.63
N PRO A 26 -8.93 -8.41 10.68
CA PRO A 26 -9.39 -9.38 11.70
C PRO A 26 -10.72 -9.02 12.38
N ASP A 27 -11.06 -7.73 12.43
CA ASP A 27 -12.33 -7.23 12.97
C ASP A 27 -13.46 -7.11 11.93
N GLY A 28 -13.22 -7.55 10.68
CA GLY A 28 -14.16 -7.52 9.58
C GLY A 28 -14.17 -6.24 8.75
N HIS A 29 -13.34 -5.23 9.08
CA HIS A 29 -13.24 -4.02 8.27
C HIS A 29 -12.64 -4.31 6.89
N LEU A 30 -13.24 -3.73 5.84
CA LEU A 30 -12.76 -3.90 4.47
C LEU A 30 -11.75 -2.81 4.12
N VAL A 31 -10.55 -3.22 3.76
CA VAL A 31 -9.45 -2.36 3.28
C VAL A 31 -9.31 -2.57 1.79
N ARG A 32 -9.45 -1.50 1.02
CA ARG A 32 -9.29 -1.55 -0.44
C ARG A 32 -7.83 -1.75 -0.80
N ARG A 33 -7.58 -2.64 -1.74
CA ARG A 33 -6.23 -2.92 -2.25
C ARG A 33 -6.23 -3.11 -3.76
N ILE A 34 -5.06 -2.95 -4.34
CA ILE A 34 -4.78 -3.20 -5.75
C ILE A 34 -3.53 -4.05 -5.87
N ASP A 35 -3.53 -5.01 -6.78
CA ASP A 35 -2.46 -5.97 -6.96
C ASP A 35 -2.06 -6.11 -8.43
N TRP A 36 -0.75 -6.17 -8.67
CA TRP A 36 -0.14 -6.63 -9.91
C TRP A 36 0.53 -7.96 -9.64
N ALA A 37 0.01 -9.02 -10.24
CA ALA A 37 0.57 -10.37 -10.13
C ALA A 37 1.76 -10.55 -11.08
N GLY A 38 2.61 -11.53 -10.77
CA GLY A 38 3.81 -11.83 -11.56
C GLY A 38 5.01 -11.00 -11.15
N GLY A 39 6.10 -11.12 -11.92
CA GLY A 39 7.39 -10.53 -11.59
C GLY A 39 8.31 -11.50 -10.89
N GLU A 40 9.61 -11.43 -11.22
CA GLU A 40 10.64 -12.39 -10.73
C GLU A 40 11.58 -11.78 -9.70
N ARG A 41 11.51 -10.46 -9.46
CA ARG A 41 12.42 -9.74 -8.56
C ARG A 41 12.03 -9.79 -7.09
N GLY A 42 10.80 -10.18 -6.79
CA GLY A 42 10.22 -10.17 -5.45
C GLY A 42 8.91 -9.40 -5.41
N SER A 43 8.54 -8.94 -4.23
CA SER A 43 7.24 -8.30 -4.00
C SER A 43 7.38 -6.97 -3.27
N ILE A 44 6.66 -5.93 -3.72
CA ILE A 44 6.61 -4.60 -3.12
C ILE A 44 5.20 -4.34 -2.61
N MET A 45 5.06 -3.95 -1.35
CA MET A 45 3.83 -3.37 -0.81
C MET A 45 4.04 -1.87 -0.63
N PHE A 46 3.10 -1.07 -1.19
CA PHE A 46 3.10 0.39 -1.07
C PHE A 46 1.91 0.89 -0.25
N LEU A 47 2.18 1.85 0.64
CA LEU A 47 1.17 2.49 1.48
C LEU A 47 1.22 4.01 1.37
N PRO A 48 0.07 4.68 1.11
CA PRO A 48 0.00 6.12 0.88
C PRO A 48 0.05 6.95 2.16
N GLY A 49 -0.02 8.27 2.01
CA GLY A 49 -0.04 9.23 3.09
C GLY A 49 -1.43 9.49 3.68
N ARG A 50 -1.52 10.54 4.49
CA ARG A 50 -2.79 10.96 5.10
C ARG A 50 -3.73 11.59 4.07
N GLY A 51 -5.01 11.20 4.13
CA GLY A 51 -6.02 11.72 3.20
C GLY A 51 -5.74 11.35 1.74
N ASP A 52 -4.98 10.33 1.54
CA ASP A 52 -4.45 9.90 0.26
C ASP A 52 -5.03 8.53 -0.15
N ASN A 53 -4.81 8.15 -1.41
CA ASN A 53 -5.22 6.88 -1.97
C ASN A 53 -4.21 6.37 -2.99
N TYR A 54 -4.25 5.10 -3.34
CA TYR A 54 -3.28 4.51 -4.26
C TYR A 54 -3.42 5.00 -5.70
N GLU A 55 -4.57 5.55 -6.12
CA GLU A 55 -4.75 6.05 -7.49
C GLU A 55 -3.74 7.14 -7.86
N LYS A 56 -3.27 7.91 -6.89
CA LYS A 56 -2.24 8.93 -7.14
C LYS A 56 -0.88 8.36 -7.52
N TYR A 57 -0.67 7.06 -7.28
CA TYR A 57 0.61 6.38 -7.46
C TYR A 57 0.58 5.33 -8.57
N LEU A 58 -0.53 5.18 -9.31
CA LEU A 58 -0.70 4.14 -10.33
C LEU A 58 0.46 4.08 -11.32
N GLU A 59 0.99 5.23 -11.75
CA GLU A 59 2.14 5.30 -12.65
C GLU A 59 3.37 4.63 -12.03
N THR A 60 3.74 4.99 -10.81
CA THR A 60 4.89 4.42 -10.10
C THR A 60 4.70 2.92 -9.84
N LEU A 61 3.51 2.50 -9.43
CA LEU A 61 3.20 1.10 -9.17
C LEU A 61 3.27 0.26 -10.44
N GLU A 62 2.74 0.78 -11.55
CA GLU A 62 2.85 0.15 -12.87
C GLU A 62 4.30 0.08 -13.36
N GLU A 63 5.10 1.13 -13.16
CA GLU A 63 6.53 1.11 -13.51
C GLU A 63 7.29 0.05 -12.72
N TRP A 64 7.01 -0.11 -11.43
CA TRP A 64 7.61 -1.19 -10.64
C TRP A 64 7.21 -2.56 -11.16
N HIS A 65 5.95 -2.74 -11.54
CA HIS A 65 5.50 -3.98 -12.17
C HIS A 65 6.21 -4.25 -13.49
N ARG A 66 6.34 -3.25 -14.36
CA ARG A 66 7.10 -3.35 -15.62
C ARG A 66 8.58 -3.66 -15.39
N ALA A 67 9.12 -3.26 -14.24
CA ALA A 67 10.46 -3.64 -13.80
C ALA A 67 10.55 -5.03 -13.14
N SER A 68 9.55 -5.89 -13.38
CA SER A 68 9.46 -7.27 -12.90
C SER A 68 9.27 -7.44 -11.40
N TRP A 69 8.67 -6.48 -10.72
CA TRP A 69 8.18 -6.66 -9.36
C TRP A 69 6.72 -7.09 -9.33
N ARG A 70 6.37 -7.97 -8.40
CA ARG A 70 4.99 -8.10 -7.94
C ARG A 70 4.67 -6.87 -7.08
N VAL A 71 3.53 -6.24 -7.29
CA VAL A 71 3.19 -4.99 -6.60
C VAL A 71 1.83 -5.10 -5.94
N THR A 72 1.74 -4.60 -4.72
CA THR A 72 0.49 -4.42 -3.98
C THR A 72 0.46 -3.02 -3.41
N ALA A 73 -0.69 -2.36 -3.45
CA ALA A 73 -0.94 -1.14 -2.69
C ALA A 73 -2.28 -1.23 -1.98
N ALA A 74 -2.43 -0.52 -0.88
CA ALA A 74 -3.68 -0.48 -0.11
C ALA A 74 -3.95 0.92 0.43
N ASP A 75 -5.21 1.29 0.53
CA ASP A 75 -5.62 2.50 1.25
C ASP A 75 -5.72 2.18 2.75
N TRP A 76 -5.24 3.09 3.58
CA TRP A 76 -5.42 2.95 5.02
C TRP A 76 -6.90 2.88 5.41
N ARG A 77 -7.25 2.09 6.42
CA ARG A 77 -8.59 2.08 7.02
C ARG A 77 -9.11 3.50 7.26
N GLY A 78 -10.32 3.79 6.84
CA GLY A 78 -10.94 5.10 7.00
C GLY A 78 -10.51 6.16 5.98
N GLN A 79 -9.68 5.80 5.00
CA GLN A 79 -9.23 6.69 3.92
C GLN A 79 -9.43 6.05 2.54
N GLY A 80 -9.35 6.87 1.50
CA GLY A 80 -9.54 6.42 0.11
C GLY A 80 -10.83 5.60 -0.05
N GLY A 81 -10.71 4.38 -0.56
CA GLY A 81 -11.81 3.41 -0.69
C GLY A 81 -11.96 2.44 0.47
N SER A 82 -11.27 2.65 1.60
CA SER A 82 -11.31 1.78 2.79
C SER A 82 -12.30 2.26 3.86
N GLY A 83 -13.41 2.87 3.45
CA GLY A 83 -14.47 3.34 4.35
C GLY A 83 -14.13 4.62 5.11
N ARG A 84 -14.94 4.94 6.10
CA ARG A 84 -14.74 6.06 7.01
C ARG A 84 -15.05 5.64 8.43
N LEU A 85 -14.24 6.10 9.39
CA LEU A 85 -14.39 5.79 10.81
C LEU A 85 -15.02 6.94 11.60
N GLY A 86 -15.10 8.13 11.00
CA GLY A 86 -15.68 9.32 11.58
C GLY A 86 -17.19 9.41 11.41
N ARG A 87 -17.75 10.55 11.82
CA ARG A 87 -19.21 10.82 11.77
C ARG A 87 -19.70 11.22 10.37
N ASP A 88 -18.80 11.58 9.47
CA ASP A 88 -19.13 12.00 8.10
C ASP A 88 -18.38 11.15 7.06
N ALA A 89 -18.87 11.21 5.82
CA ALA A 89 -18.34 10.41 4.72
C ALA A 89 -17.06 10.98 4.08
N THR A 90 -16.57 12.11 4.53
CA THR A 90 -15.46 12.85 3.90
C THR A 90 -14.22 12.94 4.77
N THR A 91 -14.37 12.91 6.08
CA THR A 91 -13.25 13.07 7.01
C THR A 91 -12.54 11.75 7.27
N GLY A 92 -11.27 11.69 6.90
CA GLY A 92 -10.37 10.58 7.27
C GLY A 92 -9.99 10.69 8.74
N HIS A 93 -10.73 10.02 9.61
CA HIS A 93 -10.49 9.99 11.05
C HIS A 93 -9.95 8.63 11.50
N VAL A 94 -9.06 8.64 12.48
CA VAL A 94 -8.68 7.49 13.29
C VAL A 94 -8.50 7.94 14.73
N SER A 95 -8.99 7.17 15.67
CA SER A 95 -8.90 7.50 17.09
C SER A 95 -7.49 7.26 17.65
N ASP A 96 -6.80 6.26 17.12
CA ASP A 96 -5.45 5.87 17.51
C ASP A 96 -4.71 5.29 16.30
N PHE A 97 -3.46 5.72 16.10
CA PHE A 97 -2.58 5.17 15.07
C PHE A 97 -2.30 3.67 15.25
N ARG A 98 -2.49 3.16 16.45
CA ARG A 98 -2.35 1.73 16.74
C ARG A 98 -3.27 0.87 15.87
N VAL A 99 -4.46 1.34 15.56
CA VAL A 99 -5.40 0.65 14.66
C VAL A 99 -4.77 0.40 13.29
N TRP A 100 -4.08 1.40 12.73
CA TRP A 100 -3.38 1.25 11.44
C TRP A 100 -2.15 0.34 11.53
N LEU A 101 -1.42 0.37 12.65
CA LEU A 101 -0.28 -0.52 12.86
C LEU A 101 -0.72 -1.97 12.97
N ASP A 102 -1.82 -2.24 13.66
CA ASP A 102 -2.37 -3.60 13.78
C ASP A 102 -2.89 -4.13 12.45
N ASP A 103 -3.57 -3.30 11.65
CA ASP A 103 -3.95 -3.64 10.27
C ASP A 103 -2.72 -3.95 9.41
N LEU A 104 -1.70 -3.10 9.46
CA LEU A 104 -0.46 -3.32 8.71
C LEU A 104 0.20 -4.64 9.10
N ALA A 105 0.31 -4.94 10.38
CA ALA A 105 0.93 -6.18 10.86
C ALA A 105 0.16 -7.42 10.36
N ALA A 106 -1.17 -7.38 10.39
CA ALA A 106 -2.01 -8.48 9.93
C ALA A 106 -1.94 -8.65 8.40
N LEU A 107 -2.09 -7.55 7.66
CA LEU A 107 -1.99 -7.55 6.20
C LEU A 107 -0.60 -8.01 5.72
N TRP A 108 0.45 -7.50 6.34
CA TRP A 108 1.84 -7.84 6.02
C TRP A 108 2.10 -9.33 6.19
N ARG A 109 1.68 -9.92 7.30
CA ARG A 109 1.85 -11.35 7.57
C ARG A 109 1.18 -12.20 6.48
N GLU A 110 -0.10 -11.96 6.20
CA GLU A 110 -0.84 -12.70 5.17
C GLU A 110 -0.23 -12.51 3.78
N TRP A 111 0.16 -11.28 3.47
CA TRP A 111 0.73 -10.94 2.17
C TRP A 111 2.10 -11.60 1.94
N THR A 112 2.98 -11.61 2.95
CA THR A 112 4.31 -12.26 2.83
C THR A 112 4.21 -13.76 2.73
N GLU A 113 3.21 -14.39 3.33
CA GLU A 113 2.93 -15.81 3.17
C GLU A 113 2.42 -16.16 1.75
N ALA A 114 1.72 -15.22 1.10
CA ALA A 114 1.10 -15.40 -0.21
C ALA A 114 1.96 -14.94 -1.40
N THR A 115 3.08 -14.28 -1.15
CA THR A 115 3.91 -13.68 -2.21
C THR A 115 5.38 -14.08 -2.09
N PRO A 116 6.12 -14.14 -3.22
CA PRO A 116 7.55 -14.46 -3.17
C PRO A 116 8.36 -13.27 -2.63
N GLY A 117 9.38 -13.58 -1.84
CA GLY A 117 10.42 -12.62 -1.45
C GLY A 117 11.47 -12.37 -2.56
N PRO A 118 12.36 -11.38 -2.38
CA PRO A 118 12.40 -10.48 -1.23
C PRO A 118 11.18 -9.59 -1.11
N HIS A 119 10.81 -9.25 0.12
CA HIS A 119 9.66 -8.40 0.43
C HIS A 119 10.09 -6.98 0.76
N VAL A 120 9.63 -6.03 -0.04
CA VAL A 120 9.91 -4.60 0.12
C VAL A 120 8.67 -3.89 0.65
N LEU A 121 8.83 -3.07 1.67
CA LEU A 121 7.78 -2.19 2.18
C LEU A 121 8.10 -0.75 1.80
N ALA A 122 7.23 -0.14 1.02
CA ALA A 122 7.38 1.23 0.54
C ALA A 122 6.22 2.11 1.04
N ALA A 123 6.49 3.35 1.40
CA ALA A 123 5.44 4.24 1.88
C ALA A 123 5.79 5.72 1.71
N HIS A 124 4.74 6.56 1.67
CA HIS A 124 4.84 8.01 1.56
C HIS A 124 4.27 8.72 2.80
N SER A 125 4.91 9.80 3.21
CA SER A 125 4.44 10.77 4.22
C SER A 125 4.01 10.09 5.54
N MET A 126 2.75 10.23 5.96
CA MET A 126 2.20 9.55 7.14
C MET A 126 2.33 8.03 7.05
N GLY A 127 2.11 7.45 5.87
CA GLY A 127 2.39 6.03 5.64
C GLY A 127 3.83 5.67 5.96
N GLY A 128 4.79 6.54 5.60
CA GLY A 128 6.20 6.38 5.95
C GLY A 128 6.45 6.36 7.45
N HIS A 129 5.76 7.21 8.22
CA HIS A 129 5.79 7.17 9.69
C HIS A 129 5.27 5.83 10.24
N LEU A 130 4.12 5.40 9.76
CA LEU A 130 3.47 4.18 10.25
C LEU A 130 4.31 2.93 9.96
N VAL A 131 4.85 2.79 8.75
CA VAL A 131 5.69 1.63 8.41
C VAL A 131 7.01 1.65 9.17
N LEU A 132 7.65 2.81 9.32
CA LEU A 132 8.88 2.95 10.10
C LEU A 132 8.64 2.57 11.57
N ARG A 133 7.53 3.01 12.15
CA ARG A 133 7.14 2.66 13.51
C ARG A 133 6.87 1.16 13.64
N ALA A 134 6.14 0.56 12.71
CA ALA A 134 5.88 -0.88 12.71
C ALA A 134 7.17 -1.71 12.62
N VAL A 135 8.15 -1.28 11.83
CA VAL A 135 9.47 -1.92 11.79
C VAL A 135 10.22 -1.74 13.11
N ALA A 136 10.25 -0.54 13.65
CA ALA A 136 10.95 -0.24 14.91
C ALA A 136 10.36 -1.01 16.10
N GLU A 137 9.03 -1.21 16.13
CA GLU A 137 8.34 -2.00 17.15
C GLU A 137 8.41 -3.52 16.88
N GLY A 138 9.05 -3.95 15.78
CA GLY A 138 9.18 -5.36 15.42
C GLY A 138 7.89 -6.03 14.94
N MET A 139 6.88 -5.24 14.56
CA MET A 139 5.57 -5.74 14.08
C MET A 139 5.64 -6.28 12.65
N VAL A 140 6.52 -5.71 11.82
CA VAL A 140 6.79 -6.14 10.44
C VAL A 140 8.30 -6.19 10.21
N ARG A 141 8.74 -7.09 9.32
CA ARG A 141 10.18 -7.30 9.03
C ARG A 141 10.39 -7.39 7.51
N PRO A 142 10.42 -6.27 6.79
CA PRO A 142 10.73 -6.27 5.37
C PRO A 142 12.23 -6.53 5.13
N ASP A 143 12.55 -7.08 3.94
CA ASP A 143 13.93 -7.21 3.46
C ASP A 143 14.51 -5.85 3.10
N ALA A 144 13.67 -4.92 2.65
CA ALA A 144 14.02 -3.52 2.41
C ALA A 144 12.85 -2.59 2.75
N LEU A 145 13.18 -1.38 3.22
CA LEU A 145 12.23 -0.32 3.54
C LEU A 145 12.51 0.89 2.66
N VAL A 146 11.50 1.38 1.95
CA VAL A 146 11.58 2.57 1.08
C VAL A 146 10.64 3.65 1.61
N LEU A 147 11.19 4.78 2.01
CA LEU A 147 10.45 5.90 2.55
C LEU A 147 10.55 7.13 1.64
N SER A 148 9.42 7.62 1.18
CA SER A 148 9.32 8.87 0.43
C SER A 148 8.72 9.95 1.33
N ALA A 149 9.50 11.01 1.62
CA ALA A 149 9.12 12.14 2.45
C ALA A 149 8.39 11.71 3.75
N PRO A 150 8.96 10.80 4.57
CA PRO A 150 8.26 10.26 5.73
C PRO A 150 7.96 11.35 6.75
N MET A 151 6.77 11.29 7.37
CA MET A 151 6.39 12.18 8.46
C MET A 151 7.11 11.75 9.75
N LEU A 152 8.26 12.35 10.06
CA LEU A 152 9.06 11.98 11.23
C LEU A 152 8.69 12.74 12.52
N GLY A 153 7.81 13.72 12.40
CA GLY A 153 7.29 14.49 13.54
C GLY A 153 6.23 15.48 13.07
N MET A 154 5.50 16.01 14.04
CA MET A 154 4.62 17.16 13.88
C MET A 154 5.13 18.25 14.83
N ALA A 155 5.30 19.47 14.29
CA ALA A 155 5.64 20.64 15.07
C ALA A 155 4.42 21.20 15.78
#